data_ed35d6f77b3b69355488fd045fe44f8d
#
_entry.id   ed35d6f77b3b69355488fd045fe44f8d
#
_cell.length_a   1.000
_cell.length_b   1.000
_cell.length_c   1.000
_cell.angle_alpha   90.00
_cell.angle_beta   90.00
_cell.angle_gamma   90.00
#
_symmetry.space_group_name_H-M   'P 1'
#
loop_
_entity.id
_entity.type
_entity.pdbx_description
1 polymer ?
#
loop_
_entity_poly.entity_id
_entity_poly.type
_entity_poly.pdbx_seq_one_letter_code
_entity_poly.pdbx_strand_id
1 'polypeptide(L)'
;MEFRPCIDIHNGKVKQIVGGSLKDSGDQAQENFVSEQDAAFYAALYQKNKLKGGHIILLNSYDSPYYEETRKQALAALQAYPGGLQVGGGITPENAGDYLNAGASHVIVTSYVFREGRIDYDRLERLVYAVGRERLVLDVSCKRVGEKYLVVTARWQKLTEEIVNEALLEKLSAYCGEFLIHAVDVEGKVRGIEQDLVKNLGGYTGNPVTYAGGVHSMEDLLLLKELGRNRMNVTIGSALDLFGGSMKWEDVLKICSEEA
;
A
#
# COMPACT_ATOMS: atom_id res chain seq x y z
N MET A 1 -4.97 9.43 13.39
CA MET A 1 -4.72 8.24 12.53
C MET A 1 -5.86 8.14 11.53
N GLU A 2 -5.58 8.09 10.24
CA GLU A 2 -6.63 7.92 9.21
C GLU A 2 -6.69 6.47 8.76
N PHE A 3 -7.92 6.00 8.47
CA PHE A 3 -8.10 4.74 7.77
C PHE A 3 -7.99 4.97 6.26
N ARG A 4 -7.07 4.26 5.61
CA ARG A 4 -6.79 4.33 4.17
C ARG A 4 -7.05 2.97 3.52
N PRO A 5 -8.22 2.78 2.89
CA PRO A 5 -8.64 1.49 2.36
C PRO A 5 -7.79 1.04 1.17
N CYS A 6 -7.81 -0.27 0.88
CA CYS A 6 -7.12 -0.85 -0.26
C CYS A 6 -8.06 -1.45 -1.30
N ILE A 7 -7.60 -1.51 -2.54
CA ILE A 7 -8.19 -2.25 -3.65
C ILE A 7 -7.04 -2.99 -4.34
N ASP A 8 -6.85 -4.26 -3.99
CA ASP A 8 -5.84 -5.10 -4.62
C ASP A 8 -6.44 -5.82 -5.81
N ILE A 9 -5.81 -5.71 -6.97
CA ILE A 9 -6.34 -6.26 -8.21
C ILE A 9 -5.37 -7.31 -8.76
N HIS A 10 -5.86 -8.54 -8.89
CA HIS A 10 -5.12 -9.66 -9.45
C HIS A 10 -5.97 -10.45 -10.42
N ASN A 11 -5.44 -10.72 -11.63
CA ASN A 11 -6.12 -11.42 -12.71
C ASN A 11 -7.50 -10.78 -13.03
N GLY A 12 -7.54 -9.43 -13.10
CA GLY A 12 -8.74 -8.68 -13.44
C GLY A 12 -9.83 -8.62 -12.37
N LYS A 13 -9.57 -9.10 -11.14
CA LYS A 13 -10.52 -9.12 -10.02
C LYS A 13 -9.95 -8.46 -8.78
N VAL A 14 -10.82 -7.83 -7.98
CA VAL A 14 -10.45 -7.37 -6.64
C VAL A 14 -10.30 -8.57 -5.72
N LYS A 15 -9.17 -8.65 -5.03
CA LYS A 15 -8.81 -9.78 -4.18
C LYS A 15 -8.11 -9.32 -2.90
N GLN A 16 -8.11 -10.20 -1.90
CA GLN A 16 -7.20 -10.12 -0.77
C GLN A 16 -6.31 -11.36 -0.79
N ILE A 17 -5.00 -11.17 -0.75
CA ILE A 17 -4.01 -12.25 -0.86
C ILE A 17 -3.14 -12.36 0.40
N VAL A 18 -2.56 -13.52 0.60
CA VAL A 18 -1.55 -13.74 1.65
C VAL A 18 -0.22 -13.12 1.22
N GLY A 19 0.36 -12.29 2.05
CA GLY A 19 1.64 -11.64 1.80
C GLY A 19 2.76 -12.64 1.51
N GLY A 20 3.51 -12.37 0.42
CA GLY A 20 4.59 -13.22 -0.05
C GLY A 20 4.16 -14.50 -0.78
N SER A 21 2.86 -14.72 -1.00
CA SER A 21 2.35 -15.87 -1.78
C SER A 21 2.32 -15.63 -3.29
N LEU A 22 2.41 -14.37 -3.71
CA LEU A 22 2.34 -13.99 -5.12
C LEU A 22 3.54 -14.53 -5.90
N LYS A 23 3.27 -15.23 -7.00
CA LYS A 23 4.27 -15.77 -7.92
C LYS A 23 3.95 -15.32 -9.33
N ASP A 24 4.93 -14.73 -10.01
CA ASP A 24 4.80 -14.30 -11.41
C ASP A 24 4.59 -15.49 -12.35
N SER A 25 5.28 -16.61 -12.07
CA SER A 25 5.09 -17.85 -12.81
C SER A 25 3.68 -18.38 -12.61
N GLY A 26 2.88 -18.31 -13.67
CA GLY A 26 1.49 -18.77 -13.69
C GLY A 26 0.48 -17.82 -13.01
N ASP A 27 0.88 -16.56 -12.72
CA ASP A 27 0.01 -15.55 -12.09
C ASP A 27 -0.77 -16.10 -10.88
N GLN A 28 -0.06 -16.74 -9.95
CA GLN A 28 -0.64 -17.44 -8.80
C GLN A 28 -0.47 -16.62 -7.52
N ALA A 29 -1.49 -16.65 -6.67
CA ALA A 29 -1.43 -16.15 -5.30
C ALA A 29 -2.31 -17.02 -4.40
N GLN A 30 -1.98 -17.08 -3.11
CA GLN A 30 -2.91 -17.64 -2.12
C GLN A 30 -3.94 -16.57 -1.79
N GLU A 31 -5.19 -16.83 -2.12
CA GLU A 31 -6.30 -15.88 -2.01
C GLU A 31 -7.04 -16.10 -0.68
N ASN A 32 -7.22 -15.01 0.10
CA ASN A 32 -8.10 -14.98 1.27
C ASN A 32 -9.53 -14.61 0.88
N PHE A 33 -9.67 -13.80 -0.18
CA PHE A 33 -10.96 -13.33 -0.66
C PHE A 33 -10.87 -13.01 -2.16
N VAL A 34 -11.94 -13.31 -2.88
CA VAL A 34 -12.16 -12.90 -4.29
C VAL A 34 -13.51 -12.22 -4.38
N SER A 35 -13.51 -10.97 -4.80
CA SER A 35 -14.72 -10.17 -4.90
C SER A 35 -15.56 -10.54 -6.12
N GLU A 36 -16.88 -10.52 -5.97
CA GLU A 36 -17.86 -10.49 -7.05
C GLU A 36 -18.08 -9.08 -7.60
N GLN A 37 -17.72 -8.05 -6.84
CA GLN A 37 -17.81 -6.64 -7.20
C GLN A 37 -16.54 -6.20 -7.92
N ASP A 38 -16.67 -5.22 -8.80
CA ASP A 38 -15.54 -4.60 -9.49
C ASP A 38 -14.82 -3.56 -8.62
N ALA A 39 -13.69 -3.04 -9.11
CA ALA A 39 -12.90 -2.05 -8.37
C ALA A 39 -13.63 -0.69 -8.27
N ALA A 40 -14.48 -0.34 -9.22
CA ALA A 40 -15.27 0.89 -9.19
C ALA A 40 -16.31 0.89 -8.06
N PHE A 41 -16.89 -0.27 -7.74
CA PHE A 41 -17.79 -0.43 -6.59
C PHE A 41 -17.10 -0.02 -5.28
N TYR A 42 -15.89 -0.53 -5.03
CA TYR A 42 -15.12 -0.19 -3.81
C TYR A 42 -14.73 1.29 -3.79
N ALA A 43 -14.28 1.82 -4.92
CA ALA A 43 -13.95 3.25 -5.04
C ALA A 43 -15.15 4.15 -4.72
N ALA A 44 -16.34 3.82 -5.23
CA ALA A 44 -17.58 4.55 -4.94
C ALA A 44 -17.99 4.42 -3.46
N LEU A 45 -17.78 3.25 -2.84
CA LEU A 45 -17.99 3.05 -1.40
C LEU A 45 -17.06 3.95 -0.58
N TYR A 46 -15.78 4.02 -0.96
CA TYR A 46 -14.79 4.87 -0.28
C TYR A 46 -15.10 6.35 -0.46
N GLN A 47 -15.53 6.76 -1.66
CA GLN A 47 -15.98 8.12 -1.93
C GLN A 47 -17.19 8.51 -1.06
N LYS A 48 -18.20 7.63 -0.98
CA LYS A 48 -19.40 7.84 -0.13
C LYS A 48 -19.03 8.07 1.34
N ASN A 49 -18.00 7.37 1.82
CA ASN A 49 -17.48 7.52 3.20
C ASN A 49 -16.40 8.61 3.32
N LYS A 50 -16.11 9.36 2.25
CA LYS A 50 -15.10 10.44 2.20
C LYS A 50 -13.69 10.00 2.57
N LEU A 51 -13.36 8.72 2.35
CA LEU A 51 -12.04 8.15 2.65
C LEU A 51 -11.06 8.48 1.53
N LYS A 52 -10.04 9.27 1.84
CA LYS A 52 -8.98 9.64 0.91
C LYS A 52 -7.66 8.93 1.23
N GLY A 53 -6.75 8.91 0.24
CA GLY A 53 -5.42 8.32 0.41
C GLY A 53 -5.39 6.79 0.48
N GLY A 54 -6.53 6.12 0.26
CA GLY A 54 -6.55 4.69 0.02
C GLY A 54 -5.80 4.34 -1.26
N HIS A 55 -5.39 3.08 -1.41
CA HIS A 55 -4.56 2.67 -2.54
C HIS A 55 -5.20 1.59 -3.41
N ILE A 56 -4.85 1.62 -4.68
CA ILE A 56 -5.12 0.58 -5.68
C ILE A 56 -3.78 -0.04 -6.03
N ILE A 57 -3.63 -1.37 -5.90
CA ILE A 57 -2.40 -2.08 -6.30
C ILE A 57 -2.70 -3.06 -7.42
N LEU A 58 -2.00 -2.88 -8.56
CA LEU A 58 -1.98 -3.84 -9.65
C LEU A 58 -0.95 -4.92 -9.33
N LEU A 59 -1.42 -6.14 -9.09
CA LEU A 59 -0.57 -7.26 -8.67
C LEU A 59 -0.04 -8.12 -9.83
N ASN A 60 -0.53 -7.93 -11.05
CA ASN A 60 0.03 -8.59 -12.22
C ASN A 60 1.27 -7.87 -12.75
N SER A 61 2.25 -8.64 -13.23
CA SER A 61 3.37 -8.08 -14.01
C SER A 61 2.88 -7.54 -15.35
N TYR A 62 3.67 -6.63 -15.93
CA TYR A 62 3.38 -6.09 -17.26
C TYR A 62 3.27 -7.17 -18.35
N ASP A 63 4.05 -8.24 -18.22
CA ASP A 63 4.06 -9.37 -19.17
C ASP A 63 2.96 -10.41 -18.90
N SER A 64 2.14 -10.21 -17.86
CA SER A 64 1.02 -11.11 -17.55
C SER A 64 -0.09 -10.98 -18.60
N PRO A 65 -0.71 -12.08 -19.04
CA PRO A 65 -1.89 -12.05 -19.92
C PRO A 65 -3.09 -11.35 -19.27
N TYR A 66 -3.10 -11.19 -17.94
CA TYR A 66 -4.15 -10.52 -17.18
C TYR A 66 -3.87 -9.04 -16.91
N TYR A 67 -2.71 -8.51 -17.34
CA TYR A 67 -2.31 -7.14 -17.02
C TYR A 67 -3.34 -6.11 -17.50
N GLU A 68 -3.81 -6.21 -18.74
CA GLU A 68 -4.78 -5.26 -19.30
C GLU A 68 -6.13 -5.28 -18.58
N GLU A 69 -6.61 -6.47 -18.18
CA GLU A 69 -7.84 -6.57 -17.40
C GLU A 69 -7.68 -5.97 -15.99
N THR A 70 -6.53 -6.20 -15.36
CA THR A 70 -6.18 -5.60 -14.07
C THR A 70 -6.06 -4.08 -14.19
N ARG A 71 -5.44 -3.57 -15.25
CA ARG A 71 -5.33 -2.14 -15.54
C ARG A 71 -6.69 -1.49 -15.77
N LYS A 72 -7.59 -2.13 -16.51
CA LYS A 72 -8.98 -1.65 -16.72
C LYS A 72 -9.73 -1.47 -15.40
N GLN A 73 -9.62 -2.41 -14.49
CA GLN A 73 -10.21 -2.33 -13.16
C GLN A 73 -9.65 -1.12 -12.37
N ALA A 74 -8.33 -0.93 -12.38
CA ALA A 74 -7.70 0.21 -11.71
C ALA A 74 -8.18 1.55 -12.27
N LEU A 75 -8.23 1.69 -13.60
CA LEU A 75 -8.72 2.90 -14.27
C LEU A 75 -10.20 3.18 -13.93
N ALA A 76 -11.04 2.15 -13.91
CA ALA A 76 -12.45 2.29 -13.53
C ALA A 76 -12.61 2.79 -12.08
N ALA A 77 -11.80 2.28 -11.15
CA ALA A 77 -11.80 2.74 -9.76
C ALA A 77 -11.35 4.21 -9.64
N LEU A 78 -10.29 4.60 -10.36
CA LEU A 78 -9.81 5.99 -10.37
C LEU A 78 -10.85 6.96 -10.93
N GLN A 79 -11.57 6.56 -11.98
CA GLN A 79 -12.67 7.34 -12.57
C GLN A 79 -13.88 7.43 -11.65
N ALA A 80 -14.17 6.39 -10.86
CA ALA A 80 -15.26 6.38 -9.88
C ALA A 80 -14.99 7.29 -8.67
N TYR A 81 -13.72 7.51 -8.31
CA TYR A 81 -13.32 8.39 -7.21
C TYR A 81 -12.12 9.29 -7.57
N PRO A 82 -12.28 10.27 -8.47
CA PRO A 82 -11.18 11.14 -8.89
C PRO A 82 -10.56 11.90 -7.72
N GLY A 83 -9.22 11.87 -7.62
CA GLY A 83 -8.45 12.52 -6.58
C GLY A 83 -8.55 11.89 -5.18
N GLY A 84 -9.26 10.75 -5.03
CA GLY A 84 -9.44 10.09 -3.74
C GLY A 84 -8.43 8.99 -3.47
N LEU A 85 -7.96 8.30 -4.51
CA LEU A 85 -7.18 7.09 -4.39
C LEU A 85 -5.78 7.22 -5.02
N GLN A 86 -4.83 6.54 -4.43
CA GLN A 86 -3.47 6.34 -4.93
C GLN A 86 -3.42 5.08 -5.81
N VAL A 87 -2.44 4.94 -6.69
CA VAL A 87 -2.29 3.74 -7.52
C VAL A 87 -0.84 3.29 -7.60
N GLY A 88 -0.62 1.99 -7.49
CA GLY A 88 0.69 1.33 -7.59
C GLY A 88 0.63 0.03 -8.38
N GLY A 89 1.81 -0.54 -8.60
CA GLY A 89 1.99 -1.75 -9.39
C GLY A 89 2.60 -1.47 -10.76
N GLY A 90 3.93 -1.57 -10.87
CA GLY A 90 4.66 -1.34 -12.12
C GLY A 90 4.73 0.11 -12.59
N ILE A 91 4.63 1.08 -11.69
CA ILE A 91 4.70 2.51 -12.02
C ILE A 91 6.13 2.90 -12.41
N THR A 92 6.23 3.65 -13.51
CA THR A 92 7.46 4.26 -14.05
C THR A 92 7.18 5.69 -14.48
N PRO A 93 8.21 6.52 -14.79
CA PRO A 93 7.99 7.86 -15.32
C PRO A 93 7.14 7.91 -16.60
N GLU A 94 7.22 6.85 -17.41
CA GLU A 94 6.54 6.77 -18.71
C GLU A 94 5.03 6.53 -18.58
N ASN A 95 4.58 5.78 -17.56
CA ASN A 95 3.16 5.42 -17.38
C ASN A 95 2.45 6.19 -16.26
N ALA A 96 3.20 6.83 -15.35
CA ALA A 96 2.64 7.52 -14.20
C ALA A 96 1.60 8.60 -14.59
N GLY A 97 1.88 9.33 -15.68
CA GLY A 97 0.99 10.37 -16.22
C GLY A 97 -0.39 9.84 -16.59
N ASP A 98 -0.48 8.63 -17.16
CA ASP A 98 -1.76 8.01 -17.54
C ASP A 98 -2.69 7.82 -16.33
N TYR A 99 -2.14 7.30 -15.22
CA TYR A 99 -2.90 7.07 -14.00
C TYR A 99 -3.31 8.39 -13.31
N LEU A 100 -2.41 9.37 -13.29
CA LEU A 100 -2.73 10.69 -12.73
C LEU A 100 -3.83 11.39 -13.54
N ASN A 101 -3.78 11.29 -14.87
CA ASN A 101 -4.81 11.82 -15.77
C ASN A 101 -6.14 11.06 -15.65
N ALA A 102 -6.10 9.76 -15.31
CA ALA A 102 -7.29 8.96 -15.04
C ALA A 102 -7.95 9.27 -13.69
N GLY A 103 -7.32 10.09 -12.85
CA GLY A 103 -7.89 10.53 -11.57
C GLY A 103 -7.15 10.04 -10.33
N ALA A 104 -5.97 9.42 -10.45
CA ALA A 104 -5.18 9.08 -9.28
C ALA A 104 -4.74 10.35 -8.53
N SER A 105 -4.86 10.33 -7.20
CA SER A 105 -4.31 11.40 -6.35
C SER A 105 -2.79 11.36 -6.34
N HIS A 106 -2.21 10.16 -6.23
CA HIS A 106 -0.78 9.90 -6.20
C HIS A 106 -0.46 8.61 -6.95
N VAL A 107 0.80 8.45 -7.33
CA VAL A 107 1.35 7.18 -7.80
C VAL A 107 2.28 6.57 -6.75
N ILE A 108 2.21 5.25 -6.57
CA ILE A 108 2.99 4.50 -5.59
C ILE A 108 4.07 3.74 -6.34
N VAL A 109 5.31 3.91 -5.91
CA VAL A 109 6.47 3.31 -6.57
C VAL A 109 7.32 2.54 -5.57
N THR A 110 7.74 1.34 -5.98
CA THR A 110 8.68 0.49 -5.25
C THR A 110 9.86 0.12 -6.14
N SER A 111 9.69 -0.91 -6.96
CA SER A 111 10.78 -1.58 -7.69
C SER A 111 11.55 -0.69 -8.64
N TYR A 112 10.91 0.31 -9.25
CA TYR A 112 11.56 1.19 -10.22
C TYR A 112 12.74 1.96 -9.62
N VAL A 113 12.63 2.41 -8.37
CA VAL A 113 13.66 3.21 -7.69
C VAL A 113 14.75 2.36 -7.03
N PHE A 114 14.70 1.03 -7.20
CA PHE A 114 15.74 0.15 -6.68
C PHE A 114 16.54 -0.49 -7.83
N ARG A 115 17.85 -0.52 -7.65
CA ARG A 115 18.79 -1.18 -8.54
C ARG A 115 19.84 -1.92 -7.72
N GLU A 116 20.04 -3.21 -8.01
CA GLU A 116 21.04 -4.03 -7.32
C GLU A 116 20.90 -4.01 -5.78
N GLY A 117 19.65 -3.97 -5.30
CA GLY A 117 19.34 -3.97 -3.86
C GLY A 117 19.52 -2.62 -3.16
N ARG A 118 19.75 -1.53 -3.88
CA ARG A 118 19.95 -0.17 -3.34
C ARG A 118 19.03 0.82 -4.03
N ILE A 119 18.81 1.96 -3.38
CA ILE A 119 18.09 3.09 -3.96
C ILE A 119 18.92 3.71 -5.09
N ASP A 120 18.33 3.77 -6.28
CA ASP A 120 18.86 4.49 -7.45
C ASP A 120 18.29 5.91 -7.45
N TYR A 121 19.09 6.87 -6.98
CA TYR A 121 18.66 8.26 -6.85
C TYR A 121 18.41 8.92 -8.21
N ASP A 122 19.13 8.54 -9.28
CA ASP A 122 18.87 9.08 -10.62
C ASP A 122 17.48 8.70 -11.11
N ARG A 123 17.05 7.47 -10.84
CA ARG A 123 15.69 7.01 -11.15
C ARG A 123 14.64 7.71 -10.27
N LEU A 124 14.94 7.91 -9.01
CA LEU A 124 14.07 8.63 -8.08
C LEU A 124 13.86 10.07 -8.53
N GLU A 125 14.93 10.77 -8.91
CA GLU A 125 14.87 12.13 -9.47
C GLU A 125 14.07 12.20 -10.76
N ARG A 126 14.21 11.22 -11.66
CA ARG A 126 13.39 11.12 -12.88
C ARG A 126 11.90 11.01 -12.56
N LEU A 127 11.51 10.22 -11.56
CA LEU A 127 10.12 10.15 -11.12
C LEU A 127 9.63 11.48 -10.54
N VAL A 128 10.41 12.11 -9.67
CA VAL A 128 10.07 13.42 -9.12
C VAL A 128 9.90 14.46 -10.23
N TYR A 129 10.76 14.42 -11.25
CA TYR A 129 10.62 15.30 -12.41
C TYR A 129 9.32 15.03 -13.21
N ALA A 130 8.97 13.75 -13.38
CA ALA A 130 7.80 13.36 -14.19
C ALA A 130 6.46 13.65 -13.49
N VAL A 131 6.35 13.45 -12.17
CA VAL A 131 5.05 13.49 -11.47
C VAL A 131 4.94 14.58 -10.40
N GLY A 132 6.07 15.15 -10.00
CA GLY A 132 6.17 16.03 -8.83
C GLY A 132 6.24 15.24 -7.52
N ARG A 133 7.08 15.72 -6.61
CA ARG A 133 7.28 15.14 -5.27
C ARG A 133 5.97 14.91 -4.52
N GLU A 134 5.06 15.90 -4.58
CA GLU A 134 3.81 15.93 -3.83
C GLU A 134 2.81 14.84 -4.25
N ARG A 135 2.99 14.24 -5.41
CA ARG A 135 2.14 13.16 -5.93
C ARG A 135 2.84 11.81 -6.01
N LEU A 136 4.01 11.70 -5.41
CA LEU A 136 4.78 10.47 -5.34
C LEU A 136 4.66 9.86 -3.94
N VAL A 137 4.24 8.60 -3.87
CA VAL A 137 4.30 7.76 -2.68
C VAL A 137 5.42 6.74 -2.85
N LEU A 138 6.33 6.65 -1.90
CA LEU A 138 7.34 5.60 -1.89
C LEU A 138 6.86 4.44 -1.02
N ASP A 139 6.71 3.28 -1.65
CA ASP A 139 6.45 2.03 -0.95
C ASP A 139 7.77 1.42 -0.50
N VAL A 140 8.00 1.44 0.80
CA VAL A 140 9.14 0.83 1.48
C VAL A 140 8.71 -0.39 2.30
N SER A 141 7.81 -1.19 1.73
CA SER A 141 7.38 -2.47 2.29
C SER A 141 8.57 -3.34 2.66
N CYS A 142 8.47 -4.07 3.78
CA CYS A 142 9.64 -4.71 4.36
C CYS A 142 9.36 -6.12 4.91
N LYS A 143 10.45 -6.86 5.07
CA LYS A 143 10.53 -8.13 5.78
C LYS A 143 11.53 -8.07 6.92
N ARG A 144 11.23 -8.80 8.00
CA ARG A 144 12.12 -8.92 9.14
C ARG A 144 13.29 -9.88 8.82
N VAL A 145 14.52 -9.42 9.01
CA VAL A 145 15.74 -10.21 8.85
C VAL A 145 16.58 -10.00 10.10
N GLY A 146 16.52 -10.97 11.03
CA GLY A 146 17.08 -10.81 12.37
C GLY A 146 16.37 -9.69 13.14
N GLU A 147 17.12 -8.68 13.57
CA GLU A 147 16.58 -7.51 14.28
C GLU A 147 16.25 -6.33 13.35
N LYS A 148 16.42 -6.49 12.04
CA LYS A 148 16.23 -5.42 11.06
C LYS A 148 15.00 -5.69 10.17
N TYR A 149 14.44 -4.62 9.66
CA TYR A 149 13.41 -4.66 8.61
C TYR A 149 14.04 -4.18 7.31
N LEU A 150 14.20 -5.07 6.34
CA LEU A 150 14.77 -4.74 5.04
C LEU A 150 13.68 -4.48 4.01
N VAL A 151 13.83 -3.42 3.23
CA VAL A 151 12.93 -3.14 2.11
C VAL A 151 12.90 -4.33 1.15
N VAL A 152 11.71 -4.68 0.67
CA VAL A 152 11.50 -5.72 -0.35
C VAL A 152 10.90 -5.12 -1.60
N THR A 153 11.33 -5.63 -2.75
CA THR A 153 10.91 -5.18 -4.08
C THR A 153 10.39 -6.34 -4.91
N ALA A 154 10.04 -6.10 -6.17
CA ALA A 154 9.55 -7.09 -7.12
C ALA A 154 8.40 -7.93 -6.51
N ARG A 155 7.34 -7.25 -6.07
CA ARG A 155 6.17 -7.88 -5.44
C ARG A 155 6.58 -8.75 -4.24
N TRP A 156 7.44 -8.18 -3.38
CA TRP A 156 7.95 -8.76 -2.14
C TRP A 156 8.86 -10.01 -2.30
N GLN A 157 9.40 -10.23 -3.52
CA GLN A 157 10.22 -11.40 -3.82
C GLN A 157 11.72 -11.15 -3.66
N LYS A 158 12.17 -9.89 -3.70
CA LYS A 158 13.59 -9.53 -3.61
C LYS A 158 13.87 -8.63 -2.42
N LEU A 159 14.77 -9.10 -1.54
CA LEU A 159 15.33 -8.28 -0.46
C LEU A 159 16.30 -7.23 -1.02
N THR A 160 16.32 -6.07 -0.39
CA THR A 160 17.32 -5.03 -0.63
C THR A 160 18.31 -4.93 0.53
N GLU A 161 19.26 -4.00 0.45
CA GLU A 161 20.17 -3.66 1.53
C GLU A 161 19.66 -2.51 2.43
N GLU A 162 18.53 -1.90 2.05
CA GLU A 162 17.97 -0.73 2.73
C GLU A 162 17.16 -1.13 3.97
N ILE A 163 17.53 -0.56 5.13
CA ILE A 163 16.87 -0.82 6.40
C ILE A 163 15.76 0.21 6.61
N VAL A 164 14.54 -0.27 6.83
CA VAL A 164 13.39 0.58 7.15
C VAL A 164 13.51 1.09 8.58
N ASN A 165 13.77 2.37 8.73
CA ASN A 165 13.86 3.12 9.97
C ASN A 165 13.62 4.60 9.73
N GLU A 166 13.56 5.41 10.79
CA GLU A 166 13.35 6.86 10.68
C GLU A 166 14.39 7.55 9.79
N ALA A 167 15.67 7.15 9.88
CA ALA A 167 16.74 7.74 9.07
C ALA A 167 16.55 7.51 7.56
N LEU A 168 16.05 6.33 7.15
CA LEU A 168 15.69 6.08 5.76
C LEU A 168 14.53 6.96 5.32
N LEU A 169 13.47 7.06 6.14
CA LEU A 169 12.32 7.91 5.83
C LEU A 169 12.73 9.38 5.73
N GLU A 170 13.55 9.86 6.65
CA GLU A 170 14.09 11.21 6.61
C GLU A 170 14.86 11.50 5.30
N LYS A 171 15.75 10.59 4.91
CA LYS A 171 16.53 10.70 3.68
C LYS A 171 15.63 10.73 2.43
N LEU A 172 14.55 9.95 2.41
CA LEU A 172 13.64 9.84 1.29
C LEU A 172 12.53 10.90 1.27
N SER A 173 12.30 11.59 2.39
CA SER A 173 11.23 12.59 2.53
C SER A 173 11.33 13.74 1.53
N ALA A 174 12.53 14.06 1.06
CA ALA A 174 12.77 15.10 0.05
C ALA A 174 12.21 14.73 -1.33
N TYR A 175 11.94 13.44 -1.58
CA TYR A 175 11.57 12.91 -2.90
C TYR A 175 10.11 12.50 -3.02
N CYS A 176 9.36 12.40 -1.92
CA CYS A 176 7.97 11.95 -1.95
C CYS A 176 7.06 12.79 -1.07
N GLY A 177 5.76 12.68 -1.27
CA GLY A 177 4.74 13.27 -0.41
C GLY A 177 4.31 12.35 0.73
N GLU A 178 4.51 11.02 0.59
CA GLU A 178 4.03 10.02 1.53
C GLU A 178 4.82 8.71 1.44
N PHE A 179 4.76 7.90 2.51
CA PHE A 179 5.28 6.54 2.55
C PHE A 179 4.16 5.51 2.75
N LEU A 180 4.25 4.40 2.02
CA LEU A 180 3.46 3.19 2.25
C LEU A 180 4.39 2.09 2.75
N ILE A 181 4.01 1.39 3.83
CA ILE A 181 4.84 0.35 4.45
C ILE A 181 3.99 -0.88 4.73
N HIS A 182 4.15 -1.93 3.92
CA HIS A 182 3.59 -3.23 4.23
C HIS A 182 4.57 -4.04 5.08
N ALA A 183 4.09 -4.51 6.22
CA ALA A 183 4.77 -5.52 7.02
C ALA A 183 4.46 -6.90 6.42
N VAL A 184 5.25 -7.31 5.41
CA VAL A 184 4.95 -8.46 4.52
C VAL A 184 4.88 -9.79 5.28
N ASP A 185 5.63 -9.91 6.38
CA ASP A 185 5.69 -11.15 7.16
C ASP A 185 4.37 -11.47 7.88
N VAL A 186 3.54 -10.47 8.14
CA VAL A 186 2.25 -10.61 8.82
C VAL A 186 1.05 -10.35 7.90
N GLU A 187 1.28 -9.90 6.65
CA GLU A 187 0.22 -9.58 5.69
C GLU A 187 -0.65 -10.80 5.38
N GLY A 188 -1.95 -10.66 5.60
CA GLY A 188 -2.94 -11.71 5.35
C GLY A 188 -2.83 -12.96 6.23
N LYS A 189 -2.02 -12.96 7.31
CA LYS A 189 -1.71 -14.13 8.15
C LYS A 189 -2.40 -14.17 9.50
N VAL A 190 -3.20 -13.15 9.85
CA VAL A 190 -3.94 -13.08 11.13
C VAL A 190 -3.02 -13.26 12.35
N ARG A 191 -1.90 -12.51 12.38
CA ARG A 191 -0.87 -12.65 13.43
C ARG A 191 -0.63 -11.40 14.26
N GLY A 192 -1.41 -10.34 14.05
CA GLY A 192 -1.17 -9.03 14.66
C GLY A 192 -0.15 -8.20 13.89
N ILE A 193 0.03 -6.96 14.34
CA ILE A 193 0.96 -6.00 13.74
C ILE A 193 2.42 -6.32 14.06
N GLU A 194 3.35 -5.86 13.23
CA GLU A 194 4.78 -5.84 13.54
C GLU A 194 5.10 -4.70 14.51
N GLN A 195 4.94 -4.98 15.82
CA GLN A 195 5.03 -3.97 16.88
C GLN A 195 6.38 -3.25 16.91
N ASP A 196 7.49 -4.00 16.71
CA ASP A 196 8.84 -3.41 16.70
C ASP A 196 9.03 -2.44 15.53
N LEU A 197 8.47 -2.77 14.35
CA LEU A 197 8.49 -1.88 13.20
C LEU A 197 7.72 -0.59 13.49
N VAL A 198 6.49 -0.72 14.02
CA VAL A 198 5.64 0.43 14.37
C VAL A 198 6.32 1.31 15.42
N LYS A 199 6.92 0.73 16.47
CA LYS A 199 7.68 1.47 17.49
C LYS A 199 8.87 2.21 16.89
N ASN A 200 9.63 1.54 16.02
CA ASN A 200 10.81 2.11 15.37
C ASN A 200 10.48 3.29 14.44
N LEU A 201 9.25 3.37 13.95
CA LEU A 201 8.78 4.44 13.06
C LEU A 201 7.87 5.45 13.75
N GLY A 202 7.38 5.15 14.95
CA GLY A 202 6.42 6.00 15.67
C GLY A 202 6.98 7.36 16.10
N GLY A 203 8.28 7.54 16.11
CA GLY A 203 8.96 8.84 16.35
C GLY A 203 9.04 9.72 15.11
N TYR A 204 8.89 9.17 13.91
CA TYR A 204 9.01 9.94 12.67
C TYR A 204 7.90 11.00 12.56
N THR A 205 8.31 12.24 12.24
CA THR A 205 7.40 13.40 12.19
C THR A 205 7.37 14.09 10.83
N GLY A 206 8.00 13.49 9.82
CA GLY A 206 8.05 14.04 8.46
C GLY A 206 6.77 13.76 7.66
N ASN A 207 6.93 13.24 6.44
CA ASN A 207 5.82 12.94 5.54
C ASN A 207 4.86 11.89 6.14
N PRO A 208 3.56 11.90 5.78
CA PRO A 208 2.62 10.87 6.21
C PRO A 208 3.14 9.45 5.94
N VAL A 209 2.87 8.54 6.88
CA VAL A 209 3.18 7.12 6.76
C VAL A 209 1.89 6.33 6.87
N THR A 210 1.64 5.46 5.90
CA THR A 210 0.54 4.49 5.95
C THR A 210 1.12 3.11 6.21
N TYR A 211 0.71 2.48 7.33
CA TYR A 211 1.07 1.12 7.69
C TYR A 211 0.03 0.13 7.15
N ALA A 212 0.48 -0.98 6.61
CA ALA A 212 -0.34 -2.10 6.18
C ALA A 212 0.26 -3.43 6.66
N GLY A 213 -0.59 -4.38 6.99
CA GLY A 213 -0.21 -5.74 7.37
C GLY A 213 -0.52 -6.10 8.81
N GLY A 214 -1.12 -7.26 8.97
CA GLY A 214 -1.30 -7.95 10.26
C GLY A 214 -2.44 -7.46 11.13
N VAL A 215 -2.98 -6.29 10.97
CA VAL A 215 -4.16 -5.82 11.75
C VAL A 215 -5.32 -6.78 11.50
N HIS A 216 -5.79 -7.48 12.55
CA HIS A 216 -6.87 -8.45 12.44
C HIS A 216 -7.91 -8.36 13.55
N SER A 217 -7.70 -7.46 14.50
CA SER A 217 -8.62 -7.19 15.61
C SER A 217 -8.65 -5.69 15.95
N MET A 218 -9.65 -5.29 16.73
CA MET A 218 -9.75 -3.90 17.21
C MET A 218 -8.62 -3.57 18.20
N GLU A 219 -8.13 -4.57 18.93
CA GLU A 219 -6.99 -4.44 19.82
C GLU A 219 -5.71 -4.12 19.04
N ASP A 220 -5.49 -4.77 17.90
CA ASP A 220 -4.34 -4.45 17.02
C ASP A 220 -4.43 -3.01 16.49
N LEU A 221 -5.62 -2.57 16.10
CA LEU A 221 -5.85 -1.21 15.60
C LEU A 221 -5.53 -0.16 16.69
N LEU A 222 -5.99 -0.40 17.92
CA LEU A 222 -5.71 0.47 19.07
C LEU A 222 -4.22 0.44 19.43
N LEU A 223 -3.59 -0.73 19.38
CA LEU A 223 -2.15 -0.88 19.62
C LEU A 223 -1.32 -0.14 18.55
N LEU A 224 -1.73 -0.23 17.28
CA LEU A 224 -1.11 0.55 16.20
C LEU A 224 -1.24 2.05 16.44
N LYS A 225 -2.43 2.50 16.85
CA LYS A 225 -2.70 3.91 17.19
C LYS A 225 -1.78 4.39 18.32
N GLU A 226 -1.62 3.60 19.37
CA GLU A 226 -0.76 3.89 20.51
C GLU A 226 0.73 3.93 20.11
N LEU A 227 1.26 2.82 19.56
CA LEU A 227 2.67 2.68 19.21
C LEU A 227 3.10 3.64 18.10
N GLY A 228 2.23 3.89 17.13
CA GLY A 228 2.41 4.86 16.04
C GLY A 228 2.12 6.31 16.48
N ARG A 229 1.86 6.56 17.77
CA ARG A 229 1.61 7.88 18.37
C ARG A 229 0.50 8.65 17.64
N ASN A 230 -0.55 7.96 17.21
CA ASN A 230 -1.66 8.49 16.42
C ASN A 230 -1.25 9.25 15.13
N ARG A 231 -0.03 9.00 14.60
CA ARG A 231 0.53 9.68 13.42
C ARG A 231 0.59 8.78 12.20
N MET A 232 0.64 7.47 12.41
CA MET A 232 0.64 6.51 11.31
C MET A 232 -0.80 6.26 10.88
N ASN A 233 -1.05 6.35 9.58
CA ASN A 233 -2.30 5.92 8.98
C ASN A 233 -2.32 4.40 8.84
N VAL A 234 -3.50 3.81 8.65
CA VAL A 234 -3.65 2.35 8.61
C VAL A 234 -4.41 1.89 7.39
N THR A 235 -3.92 0.82 6.78
CA THR A 235 -4.67 0.00 5.82
C THR A 235 -5.00 -1.35 6.45
N ILE A 236 -6.24 -1.78 6.28
CA ILE A 236 -6.74 -3.09 6.70
C ILE A 236 -7.41 -3.75 5.50
N GLY A 237 -6.99 -4.95 5.17
CA GLY A 237 -7.50 -5.74 4.05
C GLY A 237 -8.42 -6.88 4.54
N SER A 238 -7.95 -8.12 4.42
CA SER A 238 -8.70 -9.35 4.64
C SER A 238 -9.38 -9.50 6.01
N ALA A 239 -8.98 -8.71 7.01
CA ALA A 239 -9.62 -8.73 8.32
C ALA A 239 -10.98 -8.01 8.38
N LEU A 240 -11.27 -7.12 7.41
CA LEU A 240 -12.54 -6.41 7.35
C LEU A 240 -13.70 -7.30 6.91
N ASP A 241 -14.89 -7.08 7.47
CA ASP A 241 -16.13 -7.75 7.06
C ASP A 241 -16.47 -7.45 5.59
N LEU A 242 -16.03 -6.33 5.05
CA LEU A 242 -16.07 -5.98 3.63
C LEU A 242 -15.39 -7.01 2.72
N PHE A 243 -14.39 -7.73 3.24
CA PHE A 243 -13.64 -8.78 2.56
C PHE A 243 -13.79 -10.16 3.24
N GLY A 244 -14.91 -10.37 3.95
CA GLY A 244 -15.22 -11.63 4.61
C GLY A 244 -14.52 -11.85 5.95
N GLY A 245 -13.81 -10.85 6.48
CA GLY A 245 -13.19 -10.90 7.80
C GLY A 245 -14.19 -10.62 8.95
N SER A 246 -13.68 -10.52 10.16
CA SER A 246 -14.49 -10.33 11.38
C SER A 246 -14.54 -8.90 11.90
N MET A 247 -13.62 -8.04 11.46
CA MET A 247 -13.58 -6.63 11.87
C MET A 247 -14.69 -5.84 11.16
N LYS A 248 -15.54 -5.20 11.95
CA LYS A 248 -16.61 -4.38 11.39
C LYS A 248 -16.05 -3.10 10.77
N TRP A 249 -16.36 -2.89 9.51
CA TRP A 249 -16.01 -1.69 8.77
C TRP A 249 -16.38 -0.40 9.51
N GLU A 250 -17.63 -0.33 10.03
CA GLU A 250 -18.13 0.85 10.72
C GLU A 250 -17.35 1.16 12.02
N ASP A 251 -16.93 0.12 12.76
CA ASP A 251 -16.15 0.28 13.99
C ASP A 251 -14.74 0.80 13.70
N VAL A 252 -14.10 0.32 12.61
CA VAL A 252 -12.80 0.83 12.15
C VAL A 252 -12.90 2.31 11.80
N LEU A 253 -13.93 2.70 11.02
CA LEU A 253 -14.15 4.10 10.66
C LEU A 253 -14.32 4.98 11.90
N LYS A 254 -15.09 4.52 12.88
CA LYS A 254 -15.32 5.23 14.14
C LYS A 254 -14.01 5.47 14.88
N ILE A 255 -13.20 4.42 15.14
CA ILE A 255 -11.93 4.54 15.87
C ILE A 255 -10.94 5.46 15.15
N CYS A 256 -10.88 5.39 13.82
CA CYS A 256 -9.98 6.22 13.03
C CYS A 256 -10.43 7.68 12.94
N SER A 257 -11.73 7.98 13.09
CA SER A 257 -12.27 9.34 13.09
C SER A 257 -12.21 10.04 14.47
N GLU A 258 -12.03 9.29 15.56
CA GLU A 258 -11.89 9.86 16.90
C GLU A 258 -10.55 10.59 17.03
N GLU A 259 -10.60 11.91 17.24
CA GLU A 259 -9.45 12.71 17.62
C GLU A 259 -8.90 12.23 18.97
N ALA A 260 -7.55 12.26 19.12
CA ALA A 260 -6.89 11.85 20.36
C ALA A 260 -7.02 12.92 21.45
#